data_8a2cf8841621d92eaa3c0efd5fe3be1e
#
_entry.id   8a2cf8841621d92eaa3c0efd5fe3be1e
#
_cell.length_a   1.000
_cell.length_b   1.000
_cell.length_c   1.000
_cell.angle_alpha   90.00
_cell.angle_beta   90.00
_cell.angle_gamma   90.00
#
_symmetry.space_group_name_H-M   'P 1'
#
loop_
_entity.id
_entity.type
_entity.pdbx_description
1 polymer ?
#
loop_
_entity_poly.entity_id
_entity_poly.type
_entity_poly.pdbx_seq_one_letter_code
_entity_poly.pdbx_strand_id
1 'polypeptide(L)'
;MTTDSPSANPGDAVEEAVRRSLVLVDTWIHWDGRPRVSEDGDRVYTPHKAVRRIADHLVDHLAEIEARLAGVATQPDGWHGSLMTLESDWARFTEGDRDESHQRLPRLARTFALRLAAAGPDEWDRTRGVAWTLRQIADHLTGVLWYAEQVGDLSVSASGRPGG
;
A
#
# COMPACT_ATOMS: atom_id res chain seq x y z
N MET A 1 -25.14 -16.92 26.73
CA MET A 1 -24.16 -17.42 25.74
C MET A 1 -23.90 -16.30 24.76
N THR A 2 -22.89 -15.47 25.02
CA THR A 2 -22.40 -14.49 24.05
C THR A 2 -21.61 -15.26 23.01
N THR A 3 -22.17 -15.41 21.82
CA THR A 3 -21.41 -15.87 20.65
C THR A 3 -20.41 -14.78 20.34
N ASP A 4 -19.18 -14.99 20.80
CA ASP A 4 -18.04 -14.20 20.40
C ASP A 4 -17.91 -14.35 18.87
N SER A 5 -18.25 -13.31 18.12
CA SER A 5 -18.03 -13.31 16.67
C SER A 5 -16.54 -13.50 16.47
N PRO A 6 -16.11 -14.46 15.62
CA PRO A 6 -14.69 -14.65 15.37
C PRO A 6 -14.07 -13.29 14.97
N SER A 7 -13.02 -12.90 15.67
CA SER A 7 -12.28 -11.66 15.37
C SER A 7 -11.90 -11.68 13.89
N ALA A 8 -12.31 -10.65 13.12
CA ALA A 8 -12.00 -10.56 11.71
C ALA A 8 -10.48 -10.52 11.49
N ASN A 9 -10.01 -11.14 10.42
CA ASN A 9 -8.59 -11.10 10.06
C ASN A 9 -8.15 -9.65 9.79
N PRO A 10 -7.18 -9.11 10.53
CA PRO A 10 -6.74 -7.74 10.30
C PRO A 10 -6.13 -7.51 8.90
N GLY A 11 -5.68 -8.56 8.22
CA GLY A 11 -5.21 -8.49 6.85
C GLY A 11 -6.29 -8.15 5.82
N ASP A 12 -7.57 -8.38 6.13
CA ASP A 12 -8.68 -8.05 5.22
C ASP A 12 -8.79 -6.54 4.99
N ALA A 13 -8.48 -5.73 6.01
CA ALA A 13 -8.43 -4.27 5.87
C ALA A 13 -7.29 -3.80 4.96
N VAL A 14 -6.17 -4.52 4.93
CA VAL A 14 -5.05 -4.26 4.02
C VAL A 14 -5.44 -4.58 2.58
N GLU A 15 -6.11 -5.71 2.34
CA GLU A 15 -6.65 -6.05 1.01
C GLU A 15 -7.61 -4.97 0.51
N GLU A 16 -8.48 -4.47 1.39
CA GLU A 16 -9.42 -3.39 1.06
C GLU A 16 -8.70 -2.07 0.74
N ALA A 17 -7.67 -1.69 1.50
CA ALA A 17 -6.88 -0.49 1.22
C ALA A 17 -6.19 -0.58 -0.15
N VAL A 18 -5.64 -1.74 -0.50
CA VAL A 18 -5.06 -2.00 -1.82
C VAL A 18 -6.13 -1.94 -2.92
N ARG A 19 -7.29 -2.55 -2.70
CA ARG A 19 -8.40 -2.50 -3.66
C ARG A 19 -8.82 -1.05 -3.95
N ARG A 20 -8.93 -0.22 -2.92
CA ARG A 20 -9.24 1.20 -3.08
C ARG A 20 -8.13 1.96 -3.80
N SER A 21 -6.87 1.63 -3.55
CA SER A 21 -5.74 2.21 -4.28
C SER A 21 -5.83 1.91 -5.78
N LEU A 22 -6.22 0.68 -6.16
CA LEU A 22 -6.34 0.27 -7.56
C LEU A 22 -7.44 1.03 -8.33
N VAL A 23 -8.49 1.48 -7.65
CA VAL A 23 -9.50 2.36 -8.26
C VAL A 23 -8.87 3.67 -8.75
N LEU A 24 -7.92 4.23 -8.00
CA LEU A 24 -7.17 5.42 -8.42
C LEU A 24 -6.17 5.07 -9.53
N VAL A 25 -5.44 3.96 -9.39
CA VAL A 25 -4.47 3.47 -10.39
C VAL A 25 -5.11 3.34 -11.79
N ASP A 26 -6.38 2.93 -11.87
CA ASP A 26 -7.11 2.81 -13.14
C ASP A 26 -7.18 4.12 -13.92
N THR A 27 -7.10 5.26 -13.25
CA THR A 27 -7.18 6.58 -13.86
C THR A 27 -5.82 7.12 -14.32
N TRP A 28 -4.71 6.50 -13.91
CA TRP A 28 -3.36 7.06 -14.08
C TRP A 28 -2.78 6.94 -15.49
N ILE A 29 -3.41 6.19 -16.37
CA ILE A 29 -3.10 6.21 -17.80
C ILE A 29 -3.29 7.60 -18.42
N HIS A 30 -4.04 8.48 -17.74
CA HIS A 30 -4.28 9.87 -18.14
C HIS A 30 -3.29 10.87 -17.50
N TRP A 31 -2.24 10.38 -16.84
CA TRP A 31 -1.26 11.24 -16.20
C TRP A 31 -0.59 12.21 -17.20
N ASP A 32 -0.56 13.47 -16.81
CA ASP A 32 -0.05 14.59 -17.63
C ASP A 32 1.48 14.77 -17.56
N GLY A 33 2.21 13.87 -16.90
CA GLY A 33 3.66 13.94 -16.71
C GLY A 33 4.10 14.88 -15.59
N ARG A 34 3.18 15.53 -14.89
CA ARG A 34 3.49 16.43 -13.79
C ARG A 34 3.40 15.71 -12.45
N PRO A 35 4.41 15.84 -11.58
CA PRO A 35 4.33 15.27 -10.25
C PRO A 35 3.22 15.95 -9.43
N ARG A 36 2.68 15.21 -8.49
CA ARG A 36 1.78 15.76 -7.48
C ARG A 36 2.56 15.98 -6.19
N VAL A 37 2.45 17.17 -5.63
CA VAL A 37 3.05 17.48 -4.33
C VAL A 37 2.15 16.85 -3.25
N SER A 38 2.76 16.13 -2.30
CA SER A 38 2.02 15.55 -1.18
C SER A 38 1.35 16.62 -0.32
N GLU A 39 0.31 16.24 0.42
CA GLU A 39 -0.46 17.18 1.25
C GLU A 39 0.39 17.88 2.32
N ASP A 40 1.45 17.21 2.81
CA ASP A 40 2.43 17.79 3.74
C ASP A 40 3.45 18.72 3.06
N GLY A 41 3.48 18.77 1.73
CA GLY A 41 4.35 19.63 0.94
C GLY A 41 5.81 19.16 0.81
N ASP A 42 6.16 18.04 1.45
CA ASP A 42 7.56 17.61 1.59
C ASP A 42 8.02 16.69 0.45
N ARG A 43 7.10 16.11 -0.31
CA ARG A 43 7.38 15.03 -1.26
C ARG A 43 6.62 15.24 -2.55
N VAL A 44 7.14 14.64 -3.60
CA VAL A 44 6.43 14.56 -4.88
C VAL A 44 6.06 13.11 -5.17
N TYR A 45 4.90 12.92 -5.78
CA TYR A 45 4.41 11.63 -6.22
C TYR A 45 4.11 11.63 -7.71
N THR A 46 4.46 10.52 -8.33
CA THR A 46 4.08 10.13 -9.69
C THR A 46 3.34 8.79 -9.61
N PRO A 47 2.61 8.37 -10.64
CA PRO A 47 1.97 7.06 -10.68
C PRO A 47 2.91 5.90 -10.34
N HIS A 48 4.07 5.84 -10.98
CA HIS A 48 5.06 4.79 -10.73
C HIS A 48 5.60 4.81 -9.30
N LYS A 49 5.90 6.00 -8.77
CA LYS A 49 6.36 6.14 -7.39
C LYS A 49 5.31 5.65 -6.39
N ALA A 50 4.04 5.99 -6.59
CA ALA A 50 2.97 5.56 -5.72
C ALA A 50 2.82 4.03 -5.73
N VAL A 51 2.78 3.39 -6.90
CA VAL A 51 2.73 1.92 -7.02
C VAL A 51 3.92 1.28 -6.34
N ARG A 52 5.13 1.79 -6.58
CA ARG A 52 6.35 1.30 -5.95
C ARG A 52 6.27 1.40 -4.43
N ARG A 53 5.83 2.54 -3.89
CA ARG A 53 5.73 2.73 -2.44
C ARG A 53 4.70 1.82 -1.79
N ILE A 54 3.56 1.58 -2.43
CA ILE A 54 2.57 0.60 -1.95
C ILE A 54 3.21 -0.79 -1.90
N ALA A 55 3.87 -1.22 -2.97
CA ALA A 55 4.49 -2.54 -3.05
C ALA A 55 5.62 -2.72 -2.01
N ASP A 56 6.53 -1.75 -1.92
CA ASP A 56 7.65 -1.78 -0.97
C ASP A 56 7.14 -1.87 0.48
N HIS A 57 6.12 -1.09 0.83
CA HIS A 57 5.57 -1.06 2.17
C HIS A 57 4.92 -2.40 2.57
N LEU A 58 4.20 -3.03 1.62
CA LEU A 58 3.64 -4.36 1.81
C LEU A 58 4.74 -5.42 2.00
N VAL A 59 5.82 -5.36 1.20
CA VAL A 59 6.95 -6.30 1.31
C VAL A 59 7.69 -6.12 2.63
N ASP A 60 7.96 -4.89 3.05
CA ASP A 60 8.67 -4.60 4.29
C ASP A 60 7.95 -5.19 5.50
N HIS A 61 6.65 -4.92 5.60
CA HIS A 61 5.88 -5.40 6.73
C HIS A 61 5.55 -6.89 6.63
N LEU A 62 5.50 -7.48 5.43
CA LEU A 62 5.44 -8.93 5.29
C LEU A 62 6.74 -9.57 5.83
N ALA A 63 7.90 -9.02 5.49
CA ALA A 63 9.18 -9.48 6.03
C ALA A 63 9.25 -9.29 7.56
N GLU A 64 8.72 -8.18 8.07
CA GLU A 64 8.65 -7.92 9.51
C GLU A 64 7.82 -8.96 10.25
N ILE A 65 6.58 -9.27 9.80
CA ILE A 65 5.76 -10.27 10.47
C ILE A 65 6.35 -11.66 10.38
N GLU A 66 7.00 -12.04 9.28
CA GLU A 66 7.70 -13.30 9.15
C GLU A 66 8.85 -13.42 10.18
N ALA A 67 9.67 -12.38 10.31
CA ALA A 67 10.75 -12.36 11.30
C ALA A 67 10.21 -12.47 12.73
N ARG A 68 9.12 -11.74 13.05
CA ARG A 68 8.49 -11.77 14.38
C ARG A 68 7.92 -13.15 14.71
N LEU A 69 7.26 -13.79 13.76
CA LEU A 69 6.70 -15.14 13.94
C LEU A 69 7.81 -16.20 14.05
N ALA A 70 8.91 -16.02 13.34
CA ALA A 70 10.09 -16.89 13.43
C ALA A 70 10.92 -16.64 14.71
N GLY A 71 10.65 -15.56 15.46
CA GLY A 71 11.43 -15.20 16.65
C GLY A 71 12.85 -14.73 16.34
N VAL A 72 13.07 -14.18 15.14
CA VAL A 72 14.36 -13.63 14.71
C VAL A 72 14.31 -12.09 14.62
N ALA A 73 15.47 -11.45 14.55
CA ALA A 73 15.56 -10.00 14.42
C ALA A 73 14.93 -9.52 13.11
N THR A 74 14.16 -8.43 13.17
CA THR A 74 13.65 -7.75 12.00
C THR A 74 14.77 -6.97 11.32
N GLN A 75 14.68 -6.83 9.99
CA GLN A 75 15.56 -5.93 9.25
C GLN A 75 15.16 -4.47 9.55
N PRO A 76 16.13 -3.56 9.71
CA PRO A 76 15.81 -2.14 9.81
C PRO A 76 15.22 -1.62 8.50
N ASP A 77 14.26 -0.71 8.61
CA ASP A 77 13.75 0.01 7.45
C ASP A 77 14.86 0.92 6.88
N GLY A 78 15.47 0.48 5.81
CA GLY A 78 16.51 1.21 5.09
C GLY A 78 16.01 1.94 3.85
N TRP A 79 14.71 1.92 3.58
CA TRP A 79 14.12 2.53 2.40
C TRP A 79 14.13 4.05 2.49
N HIS A 80 14.79 4.69 1.55
CA HIS A 80 14.64 6.15 1.33
C HIS A 80 13.37 6.49 0.54
N GLY A 81 12.52 5.51 0.31
CA GLY A 81 11.50 5.41 -0.71
C GLY A 81 10.58 6.61 -0.86
N SER A 82 9.99 7.11 0.23
CA SER A 82 9.06 8.24 0.13
C SER A 82 9.76 9.57 -0.16
N LEU A 83 11.00 9.73 0.30
CA LEU A 83 11.78 10.96 0.07
C LEU A 83 12.43 10.97 -1.32
N MET A 84 12.75 9.79 -1.87
CA MET A 84 13.41 9.66 -3.17
C MET A 84 12.40 9.46 -4.29
N THR A 85 12.60 10.19 -5.38
CA THR A 85 11.96 9.91 -6.67
C THR A 85 13.03 9.39 -7.61
N LEU A 86 12.87 8.15 -8.08
CA LEU A 86 13.80 7.51 -8.97
C LEU A 86 13.59 7.97 -10.41
N GLU A 87 14.60 7.82 -11.27
CA GLU A 87 14.45 8.13 -12.69
C GLU A 87 13.30 7.36 -13.33
N SER A 88 13.16 6.07 -12.99
CA SER A 88 12.06 5.23 -13.45
C SER A 88 10.67 5.70 -13.03
N ASP A 89 10.57 6.45 -11.92
CA ASP A 89 9.29 6.97 -11.45
C ASP A 89 8.71 8.06 -12.36
N TRP A 90 9.53 8.64 -13.24
CA TRP A 90 9.12 9.68 -14.19
C TRP A 90 8.61 9.14 -15.52
N ALA A 91 8.70 7.82 -15.73
CA ALA A 91 8.20 7.21 -16.94
C ALA A 91 6.68 7.41 -17.11
N ARG A 92 6.22 7.46 -18.36
CA ARG A 92 4.80 7.48 -18.67
C ARG A 92 4.12 6.24 -18.07
N PHE A 93 3.00 6.44 -17.41
CA PHE A 93 2.18 5.34 -16.90
C PHE A 93 1.30 4.80 -18.01
N THR A 94 1.45 3.53 -18.33
CA THR A 94 0.79 2.87 -19.47
C THR A 94 -0.29 1.90 -19.01
N GLU A 95 -1.10 1.39 -19.94
CA GLU A 95 -2.05 0.30 -19.66
C GLU A 95 -1.33 -0.96 -19.14
N GLY A 96 -0.14 -1.26 -19.66
CA GLY A 96 0.69 -2.35 -19.15
C GLY A 96 1.08 -2.18 -17.69
N ASP A 97 1.45 -0.97 -17.28
CA ASP A 97 1.79 -0.66 -15.88
C ASP A 97 0.56 -0.78 -14.96
N ARG A 98 -0.61 -0.35 -15.45
CA ARG A 98 -1.88 -0.55 -14.76
C ARG A 98 -2.15 -2.05 -14.56
N ASP A 99 -2.06 -2.83 -15.62
CA ASP A 99 -2.33 -4.27 -15.58
C ASP A 99 -1.36 -5.00 -14.65
N GLU A 100 -0.05 -4.65 -14.68
CA GLU A 100 0.95 -5.14 -13.74
C GLU A 100 0.62 -4.76 -12.27
N SER A 101 0.13 -3.56 -12.04
CA SER A 101 -0.29 -3.13 -10.71
C SER A 101 -1.43 -3.99 -10.17
N HIS A 102 -2.44 -4.29 -11.02
CA HIS A 102 -3.55 -5.19 -10.70
C HIS A 102 -3.12 -6.64 -10.45
N GLN A 103 -1.97 -7.05 -10.97
CA GLN A 103 -1.42 -8.38 -10.69
C GLN A 103 -0.58 -8.40 -9.42
N ARG A 104 0.26 -7.40 -9.21
CA ARG A 104 1.26 -7.36 -8.14
C ARG A 104 0.65 -7.01 -6.78
N LEU A 105 -0.05 -5.88 -6.70
CA LEU A 105 -0.50 -5.34 -5.42
C LEU A 105 -1.50 -6.25 -4.70
N PRO A 106 -2.53 -6.80 -5.36
CA PRO A 106 -3.45 -7.74 -4.69
C PRO A 106 -2.76 -9.02 -4.21
N ARG A 107 -1.77 -9.52 -4.94
CA ARG A 107 -1.02 -10.71 -4.51
C ARG A 107 -0.23 -10.46 -3.25
N LEU A 108 0.43 -9.29 -3.14
CA LEU A 108 1.15 -8.89 -1.93
C LEU A 108 0.19 -8.76 -0.73
N ALA A 109 -0.91 -8.02 -0.90
CA ALA A 109 -1.90 -7.85 0.15
C ALA A 109 -2.53 -9.19 0.57
N ARG A 110 -2.86 -10.04 -0.40
CA ARG A 110 -3.41 -11.38 -0.13
C ARG A 110 -2.42 -12.27 0.59
N THR A 111 -1.13 -12.24 0.21
CA THR A 111 -0.08 -13.00 0.91
C THR A 111 0.01 -12.56 2.36
N PHE A 112 -0.03 -11.25 2.61
CA PHE A 112 -0.04 -10.69 3.95
C PHE A 112 -1.26 -11.17 4.77
N ALA A 113 -2.47 -11.09 4.21
CA ALA A 113 -3.69 -11.51 4.86
C ALA A 113 -3.70 -13.03 5.15
N LEU A 114 -3.23 -13.85 4.21
CA LEU A 114 -3.11 -15.29 4.41
C LEU A 114 -2.09 -15.64 5.50
N ARG A 115 -1.00 -14.88 5.58
CA ARG A 115 0.00 -15.10 6.65
C ARG A 115 -0.57 -14.79 8.02
N LEU A 116 -1.34 -13.71 8.16
CA LEU A 116 -2.04 -13.40 9.40
C LEU A 116 -3.09 -14.47 9.74
N ALA A 117 -3.87 -14.92 8.76
CA ALA A 117 -4.83 -16.00 8.96
C ALA A 117 -4.16 -17.28 9.48
N ALA A 118 -3.00 -17.64 8.92
CA ALA A 118 -2.23 -18.81 9.35
C ALA A 118 -1.63 -18.65 10.75
N ALA A 119 -1.29 -17.42 11.17
CA ALA A 119 -0.81 -17.17 12.52
C ALA A 119 -1.93 -17.32 13.57
N GLY A 120 -3.13 -16.90 13.23
CA GLY A 120 -4.31 -17.00 14.09
C GLY A 120 -4.48 -15.84 15.09
N PRO A 121 -5.69 -15.74 15.67
CA PRO A 121 -6.07 -14.61 16.54
C PRO A 121 -5.16 -14.42 17.75
N ASP A 122 -4.68 -15.50 18.36
CA ASP A 122 -3.80 -15.42 19.54
C ASP A 122 -2.45 -14.75 19.24
N GLU A 123 -1.99 -14.84 17.99
CA GLU A 123 -0.75 -14.19 17.56
C GLU A 123 -0.96 -12.72 17.19
N TRP A 124 -2.15 -12.33 16.74
CA TRP A 124 -2.38 -10.97 16.25
C TRP A 124 -2.14 -9.91 17.31
N ASP A 125 -2.53 -10.18 18.55
CA ASP A 125 -2.46 -9.24 19.66
C ASP A 125 -1.34 -9.58 20.66
N ARG A 126 -0.53 -10.61 20.35
CA ARG A 126 0.61 -10.99 21.18
C ARG A 126 1.65 -9.87 21.23
N THR A 127 1.92 -9.39 22.43
CA THR A 127 2.96 -8.39 22.66
C THR A 127 4.37 -9.01 22.57
N ARG A 128 5.31 -8.28 21.96
CA ARG A 128 6.71 -8.67 21.80
C ARG A 128 7.61 -7.50 22.22
N GLY A 129 7.59 -7.22 23.51
CA GLY A 129 8.29 -6.05 24.09
C GLY A 129 7.65 -4.74 23.62
N VAL A 130 8.46 -3.80 23.16
CA VAL A 130 8.02 -2.48 22.65
C VAL A 130 7.60 -2.52 21.17
N ALA A 131 7.77 -3.64 20.52
CA ALA A 131 7.44 -3.78 19.10
C ALA A 131 5.93 -3.82 18.90
N TRP A 132 5.48 -3.38 17.73
CA TRP A 132 4.08 -3.49 17.33
C TRP A 132 3.59 -4.93 17.32
N THR A 133 2.34 -5.12 17.69
CA THR A 133 1.64 -6.39 17.47
C THR A 133 1.37 -6.59 15.97
N LEU A 134 1.07 -7.82 15.57
CA LEU A 134 0.74 -8.09 14.15
C LEU A 134 -0.50 -7.32 13.70
N ARG A 135 -1.48 -7.11 14.59
CA ARG A 135 -2.65 -6.26 14.32
C ARG A 135 -2.25 -4.81 14.09
N GLN A 136 -1.39 -4.25 14.94
CA GLN A 136 -0.91 -2.87 14.77
C GLN A 136 -0.15 -2.68 13.46
N ILE A 137 0.62 -3.69 13.03
CA ILE A 137 1.30 -3.67 11.73
C ILE A 137 0.25 -3.66 10.60
N ALA A 138 -0.78 -4.50 10.68
CA ALA A 138 -1.85 -4.53 9.68
C ALA A 138 -2.62 -3.19 9.63
N ASP A 139 -2.95 -2.62 10.78
CA ASP A 139 -3.62 -1.32 10.86
C ASP A 139 -2.76 -0.22 10.20
N HIS A 140 -1.45 -0.22 10.48
CA HIS A 140 -0.51 0.71 9.85
C HIS A 140 -0.46 0.53 8.32
N LEU A 141 -0.51 -0.73 7.84
CA LEU A 141 -0.48 -1.01 6.41
C LEU A 141 -1.72 -0.55 5.65
N THR A 142 -2.85 -0.30 6.31
CA THR A 142 -4.00 0.33 5.64
C THR A 142 -3.64 1.71 5.08
N GLY A 143 -2.61 2.34 5.64
CA GLY A 143 -2.05 3.61 5.17
C GLY A 143 -1.41 3.57 3.77
N VAL A 144 -1.27 2.39 3.12
CA VAL A 144 -0.79 2.32 1.73
C VAL A 144 -1.69 3.09 0.76
N LEU A 145 -2.97 3.23 1.08
CA LEU A 145 -3.91 4.04 0.30
C LEU A 145 -3.46 5.50 0.20
N TRP A 146 -2.84 6.04 1.24
CA TRP A 146 -2.35 7.40 1.24
C TRP A 146 -1.40 7.69 0.06
N TYR A 147 -0.53 6.73 -0.32
CA TYR A 147 0.36 6.91 -1.47
C TYR A 147 -0.43 7.09 -2.78
N ALA A 148 -1.51 6.34 -2.97
CA ALA A 148 -2.37 6.50 -4.14
C ALA A 148 -3.14 7.82 -4.11
N GLU A 149 -3.61 8.24 -2.95
CA GLU A 149 -4.33 9.50 -2.76
C GLU A 149 -3.46 10.72 -3.07
N GLN A 150 -2.13 10.64 -2.89
CA GLN A 150 -1.22 11.73 -3.26
C GLN A 150 -1.18 11.98 -4.78
N VAL A 151 -1.37 10.95 -5.60
CA VAL A 151 -1.55 11.10 -7.05
C VAL A 151 -2.99 11.49 -7.37
N GLY A 152 -3.94 10.87 -6.69
CA GLY A 152 -5.36 11.14 -6.80
C GLY A 152 -6.02 10.55 -8.04
N ASP A 153 -7.26 10.98 -8.29
CA ASP A 153 -8.04 10.61 -9.46
C ASP A 153 -7.68 11.52 -10.64
N LEU A 154 -7.20 10.94 -11.73
CA LEU A 154 -6.80 11.65 -12.94
C LEU A 154 -7.84 11.55 -14.08
N SER A 155 -9.01 10.95 -13.83
CA SER A 155 -10.06 10.79 -14.83
C SER A 155 -10.74 12.11 -15.23
N VAL A 156 -10.67 13.14 -14.40
CA VAL A 156 -11.48 14.37 -14.49
C VAL A 156 -10.91 15.42 -15.45
N SER A 157 -9.71 15.21 -16.04
CA SER A 157 -9.07 16.21 -16.89
C SER A 157 -9.64 16.35 -18.30
N ALA A 158 -10.65 15.59 -18.70
CA ALA A 158 -11.20 15.61 -20.05
C ALA A 158 -12.44 16.52 -20.25
N SER A 159 -12.95 17.17 -19.20
CA SER A 159 -14.19 17.95 -19.27
C SER A 159 -13.94 19.43 -18.94
N GLY A 160 -13.40 20.22 -19.87
CA GLY A 160 -13.29 21.66 -19.61
C GLY A 160 -12.55 22.47 -20.64
N ARG A 161 -12.97 22.35 -21.91
CA ARG A 161 -12.73 23.44 -22.85
C ARG A 161 -14.06 23.90 -23.40
N PRO A 162 -14.70 24.94 -22.82
CA PRO A 162 -15.71 25.65 -23.57
C PRO A 162 -14.99 26.34 -24.72
N GLY A 163 -15.42 26.02 -25.94
CA GLY A 163 -15.00 26.74 -27.12
C GLY A 163 -15.43 28.21 -27.02
N GLY A 164 -14.56 29.07 -27.34
CA GLY A 164 -14.78 30.49 -27.58
C GLY A 164 -13.85 30.91 -28.67
#